data_e388aa8fa012f9ee2222b06a6f51eec3
#
_entry.id   e388aa8fa012f9ee2222b06a6f51eec3
#
_cell.length_a   1.000
_cell.length_b   1.000
_cell.length_c   1.000
_cell.angle_alpha   90.00
_cell.angle_beta   90.00
_cell.angle_gamma   90.00
#
_symmetry.space_group_name_H-M   'P 1'
#
loop_
_entity.id
_entity.type
_entity.pdbx_description
1 polymer ?
#
loop_
_entity_poly.entity_id
_entity_poly.type
_entity_poly.pdbx_seq_one_letter_code
_entity_poly.pdbx_strand_id
1 'polypeptide(L)'
;MKTKWMLAIVAAVVVASAATAAAERTVLETILVRVNDRIVTVTDFKVRLRQELSQMSPVPQGAELRDFTENLFNTMVDEMILLERAEDRRIRVDESTVDSAIMNLREQNDLLDDEAWDEALESSGMSVEALRERYRRSILLTRTVQTEIRPTEITEEEVRIRYEEEKDLYKLPAKISLEQLFFPVVDGGADEEEMLRVARGLIQRVSEGSDLRAEATLAGVQVQELGAIPLADLRSDLREALADVPDGGFADPMATAGGVQVIHVVDRIPEGYQPFDEVEEDIKRRMSARSYQTQSQDFVEGLREEYLVEIDQKQLDFILDMVENL
;
A
#
# COMPACT_ATOMS: atom_id res chain seq x y z
N MET A 1 51.60 -24.51 75.91
CA MET A 1 50.14 -24.76 75.61
C MET A 1 49.48 -23.63 74.83
N LYS A 2 50.19 -22.60 74.28
CA LYS A 2 49.55 -21.51 73.51
C LYS A 2 49.64 -21.59 71.97
N THR A 3 50.39 -22.54 71.45
CA THR A 3 50.61 -22.68 69.97
C THR A 3 49.66 -23.60 69.23
N LYS A 4 48.89 -24.46 69.94
CA LYS A 4 47.95 -25.37 69.35
C LYS A 4 46.56 -24.77 69.07
N TRP A 5 46.23 -23.65 69.70
CA TRP A 5 44.95 -22.94 69.51
C TRP A 5 44.94 -21.97 68.32
N MET A 6 46.11 -21.46 67.93
CA MET A 6 46.18 -20.59 66.73
C MET A 6 46.03 -21.33 65.39
N LEU A 7 46.42 -22.62 65.35
CA LEU A 7 46.28 -23.44 64.15
C LEU A 7 44.81 -23.87 63.88
N ALA A 8 43.99 -23.99 64.93
CA ALA A 8 42.59 -24.35 64.82
C ALA A 8 41.68 -23.22 64.28
N ILE A 9 42.04 -21.96 64.58
CA ILE A 9 41.31 -20.77 64.14
C ILE A 9 41.60 -20.45 62.66
N VAL A 10 42.81 -20.70 62.19
CA VAL A 10 43.18 -20.47 60.76
C VAL A 10 42.51 -21.54 59.85
N ALA A 11 42.36 -22.77 60.31
CA ALA A 11 41.66 -23.82 59.59
C ALA A 11 40.13 -23.57 59.46
N ALA A 12 39.49 -22.95 60.45
CA ALA A 12 38.07 -22.62 60.43
C ALA A 12 37.71 -21.47 59.49
N VAL A 13 38.65 -20.51 59.30
CA VAL A 13 38.42 -19.35 58.39
C VAL A 13 38.62 -19.71 56.92
N VAL A 14 39.45 -20.74 56.62
CA VAL A 14 39.67 -21.18 55.22
C VAL A 14 38.51 -22.06 54.72
N VAL A 15 37.76 -22.77 55.61
CA VAL A 15 36.59 -23.55 55.22
C VAL A 15 35.34 -22.71 55.06
N ALA A 16 35.23 -21.55 55.69
CA ALA A 16 34.10 -20.64 55.53
C ALA A 16 34.14 -19.78 54.24
N SER A 17 35.30 -19.73 53.53
CA SER A 17 35.45 -18.94 52.31
C SER A 17 35.15 -19.77 51.03
N ALA A 18 34.87 -21.08 51.13
CA ALA A 18 34.61 -21.96 49.97
C ALA A 18 33.13 -22.19 49.71
N ALA A 19 32.22 -21.50 50.40
CA ALA A 19 30.78 -21.83 50.35
C ALA A 19 29.91 -20.79 49.62
N THR A 20 30.50 -19.82 48.88
CA THR A 20 29.69 -18.80 48.18
C THR A 20 30.09 -18.57 46.70
N ALA A 21 30.56 -19.61 46.03
CA ALA A 21 30.51 -19.63 44.58
C ALA A 21 29.29 -20.46 44.13
N ALA A 22 28.12 -20.06 44.53
CA ALA A 22 26.92 -20.34 43.75
C ALA A 22 27.11 -19.61 42.42
N ALA A 23 27.58 -20.30 41.41
CA ALA A 23 27.54 -19.78 40.07
C ALA A 23 26.10 -19.37 39.80
N GLU A 24 25.80 -18.09 39.81
CA GLU A 24 24.59 -17.61 39.13
C GLU A 24 24.66 -18.16 37.72
N ARG A 25 23.83 -19.13 37.43
CA ARG A 25 23.54 -19.52 36.07
C ARG A 25 22.83 -18.34 35.46
N THR A 26 23.60 -17.40 34.91
CA THR A 26 23.07 -16.40 34.02
C THR A 26 22.56 -17.18 32.81
N VAL A 27 21.25 -17.29 32.69
CA VAL A 27 20.63 -17.75 31.44
C VAL A 27 21.00 -16.67 30.44
N LEU A 28 22.00 -16.95 29.60
CA LEU A 28 22.54 -15.98 28.66
C LEU A 28 21.51 -15.67 27.57
N GLU A 29 20.61 -16.60 27.28
CA GLU A 29 19.62 -16.43 26.24
C GLU A 29 18.47 -17.46 26.36
N THR A 30 17.24 -17.04 26.07
CA THR A 30 16.05 -17.91 26.09
C THR A 30 15.60 -18.17 24.66
N ILE A 31 15.47 -19.43 24.29
CA ILE A 31 14.89 -19.80 22.98
C ILE A 31 13.39 -19.51 23.02
N LEU A 32 12.91 -18.73 22.06
CA LEU A 32 11.50 -18.39 21.89
C LEU A 32 10.79 -19.42 20.99
N VAL A 33 11.44 -19.80 19.89
CA VAL A 33 10.93 -20.81 18.95
C VAL A 33 12.09 -21.61 18.35
N ARG A 34 11.81 -22.89 18.08
CA ARG A 34 12.69 -23.79 17.33
C ARG A 34 11.90 -24.38 16.17
N VAL A 35 12.53 -24.44 15.00
CA VAL A 35 12.06 -25.20 13.84
C VAL A 35 13.19 -26.12 13.41
N ASN A 36 13.04 -27.42 13.66
CA ASN A 36 14.12 -28.41 13.52
C ASN A 36 15.40 -27.94 14.25
N ASP A 37 16.47 -27.68 13.49
CA ASP A 37 17.77 -27.23 14.03
C ASP A 37 17.89 -25.68 14.11
N ARG A 38 16.95 -24.94 13.56
CA ARG A 38 16.93 -23.46 13.61
C ARG A 38 16.27 -22.97 14.88
N ILE A 39 16.85 -21.94 15.48
CA ILE A 39 16.30 -21.31 16.68
C ILE A 39 16.18 -19.79 16.49
N VAL A 40 15.17 -19.20 17.13
CA VAL A 40 15.07 -17.77 17.37
C VAL A 40 14.97 -17.55 18.86
N THR A 41 15.79 -16.66 19.38
CA THR A 41 15.81 -16.31 20.80
C THR A 41 14.86 -15.15 21.08
N VAL A 42 14.53 -14.94 22.36
CA VAL A 42 13.77 -13.77 22.82
C VAL A 42 14.47 -12.47 22.41
N THR A 43 15.80 -12.45 22.44
CA THR A 43 16.60 -11.29 22.06
C THR A 43 16.49 -11.02 20.56
N ASP A 44 16.64 -12.02 19.72
CA ASP A 44 16.49 -11.90 18.26
C ASP A 44 15.11 -11.34 17.88
N PHE A 45 14.07 -11.92 18.49
CA PHE A 45 12.69 -11.45 18.27
C PHE A 45 12.51 -9.98 18.67
N LYS A 46 12.99 -9.58 19.86
CA LYS A 46 12.90 -8.19 20.31
C LYS A 46 13.70 -7.20 19.44
N VAL A 47 14.82 -7.64 18.89
CA VAL A 47 15.60 -6.83 17.94
C VAL A 47 14.80 -6.64 16.66
N ARG A 48 14.25 -7.72 16.09
CA ARG A 48 13.42 -7.66 14.88
C ARG A 48 12.18 -6.78 15.09
N LEU A 49 11.46 -6.96 16.21
CA LEU A 49 10.28 -6.15 16.56
C LEU A 49 10.63 -4.65 16.60
N ARG A 50 11.73 -4.28 17.27
CA ARG A 50 12.18 -2.89 17.31
C ARG A 50 12.50 -2.33 15.93
N GLN A 51 13.15 -3.11 15.08
CA GLN A 51 13.47 -2.70 13.71
C GLN A 51 12.22 -2.42 12.89
N GLU A 52 11.22 -3.33 12.95
CA GLU A 52 9.96 -3.13 12.22
C GLU A 52 9.20 -1.91 12.75
N LEU A 53 9.06 -1.77 14.07
CA LEU A 53 8.37 -0.62 14.68
C LEU A 53 9.06 0.73 14.36
N SER A 54 10.39 0.74 14.22
CA SER A 54 11.12 1.97 13.88
C SER A 54 10.83 2.52 12.49
N GLN A 55 10.28 1.70 11.60
CA GLN A 55 9.91 2.08 10.24
C GLN A 55 8.44 2.48 10.11
N MET A 56 7.66 2.36 11.20
CA MET A 56 6.22 2.64 11.20
C MET A 56 5.93 4.05 11.71
N SER A 57 5.01 4.74 11.05
CA SER A 57 4.50 6.04 11.50
C SER A 57 3.01 6.16 11.14
N PRO A 58 2.10 6.22 12.10
CA PRO A 58 2.32 6.10 13.54
C PRO A 58 2.69 4.68 13.98
N VAL A 59 3.35 4.55 15.12
CA VAL A 59 3.63 3.25 15.75
C VAL A 59 2.32 2.75 16.39
N PRO A 60 1.90 1.47 16.15
CA PRO A 60 0.71 0.90 16.76
C PRO A 60 0.85 0.83 18.28
N GLN A 61 -0.27 0.84 19.01
CA GLN A 61 -0.32 0.82 20.47
C GLN A 61 -1.39 -0.16 20.98
N GLY A 62 -1.26 -0.61 22.23
CA GLY A 62 -2.25 -1.49 22.86
C GLY A 62 -2.51 -2.77 22.07
N ALA A 63 -3.78 -3.07 21.83
CA ALA A 63 -4.20 -4.27 21.10
C ALA A 63 -3.63 -4.36 19.67
N GLU A 64 -3.52 -3.23 18.97
CA GLU A 64 -2.92 -3.22 17.61
C GLU A 64 -1.43 -3.59 17.64
N LEU A 65 -0.70 -3.14 18.67
CA LEU A 65 0.71 -3.52 18.86
C LEU A 65 0.85 -4.99 19.20
N ARG A 66 -0.08 -5.53 20.00
CA ARG A 66 -0.14 -6.97 20.31
C ARG A 66 -0.34 -7.78 19.03
N ASP A 67 -1.37 -7.44 18.23
CA ASP A 67 -1.68 -8.14 16.97
C ASP A 67 -0.51 -8.06 15.98
N PHE A 68 0.12 -6.88 15.87
CA PHE A 68 1.32 -6.71 15.04
C PHE A 68 2.46 -7.61 15.52
N THR A 69 2.70 -7.67 16.83
CA THR A 69 3.77 -8.47 17.45
C THR A 69 3.55 -9.97 17.22
N GLU A 70 2.31 -10.45 17.35
CA GLU A 70 1.95 -11.83 17.09
C GLU A 70 2.10 -12.19 15.61
N ASN A 71 1.65 -11.31 14.71
CA ASN A 71 1.83 -11.49 13.26
C ASN A 71 3.30 -11.53 12.86
N LEU A 72 4.13 -10.66 13.44
CA LEU A 72 5.58 -10.66 13.22
C LEU A 72 6.21 -11.96 13.70
N PHE A 73 5.81 -12.47 14.86
CA PHE A 73 6.29 -13.76 15.38
C PHE A 73 5.93 -14.89 14.41
N ASN A 74 4.67 -14.95 13.95
CA ASN A 74 4.21 -15.95 13.00
C ASN A 74 4.99 -15.87 11.68
N THR A 75 5.24 -14.66 11.17
CA THR A 75 6.06 -14.43 9.98
C THR A 75 7.48 -14.97 10.16
N MET A 76 8.10 -14.75 11.33
CA MET A 76 9.44 -15.29 11.61
C MET A 76 9.46 -16.81 11.66
N VAL A 77 8.42 -17.45 12.19
CA VAL A 77 8.26 -18.91 12.16
C VAL A 77 8.15 -19.42 10.73
N ASP A 78 7.33 -18.77 9.90
CA ASP A 78 7.17 -19.11 8.49
C ASP A 78 8.48 -18.96 7.69
N GLU A 79 9.22 -17.87 7.95
CA GLU A 79 10.56 -17.69 7.37
C GLU A 79 11.50 -18.86 7.75
N MET A 80 11.48 -19.32 9.01
CA MET A 80 12.31 -20.43 9.44
C MET A 80 11.94 -21.74 8.71
N ILE A 81 10.64 -22.02 8.61
CA ILE A 81 10.12 -23.20 7.92
C ILE A 81 10.52 -23.18 6.44
N LEU A 82 10.36 -22.02 5.77
CA LEU A 82 10.77 -21.87 4.38
C LEU A 82 12.27 -22.00 4.16
N LEU A 83 13.10 -21.59 5.13
CA LEU A 83 14.54 -21.80 5.08
C LEU A 83 14.92 -23.29 5.25
N GLU A 84 14.23 -24.02 6.12
CA GLU A 84 14.38 -25.50 6.22
C GLU A 84 14.00 -26.15 4.89
N ARG A 85 12.85 -25.75 4.33
CA ARG A 85 12.39 -26.25 3.02
C ARG A 85 13.37 -25.96 1.90
N ALA A 86 13.96 -24.76 1.89
CA ALA A 86 15.00 -24.40 0.93
C ALA A 86 16.22 -25.34 1.03
N GLU A 87 16.63 -25.68 2.24
CA GLU A 87 17.75 -26.58 2.50
C GLU A 87 17.44 -28.00 2.04
N ASP A 88 16.27 -28.55 2.41
CA ASP A 88 15.79 -29.88 2.00
C ASP A 88 15.72 -30.01 0.46
N ARG A 89 15.25 -28.97 -0.21
CA ARG A 89 15.15 -28.91 -1.67
C ARG A 89 16.44 -28.46 -2.36
N ARG A 90 17.48 -28.13 -1.60
CA ARG A 90 18.77 -27.62 -2.09
C ARG A 90 18.61 -26.38 -2.98
N ILE A 91 17.63 -25.52 -2.66
CA ILE A 91 17.41 -24.26 -3.36
C ILE A 91 18.52 -23.30 -2.94
N ARG A 92 19.15 -22.65 -3.92
CA ARG A 92 20.26 -21.74 -3.69
C ARG A 92 20.04 -20.42 -4.43
N VAL A 93 20.69 -19.38 -3.94
CA VAL A 93 20.73 -18.06 -4.56
C VAL A 93 22.15 -17.79 -5.04
N ASP A 94 22.30 -17.47 -6.31
CA ASP A 94 23.57 -17.12 -6.90
C ASP A 94 23.99 -15.71 -6.49
N GLU A 95 25.28 -15.47 -6.27
CA GLU A 95 25.80 -14.16 -5.89
C GLU A 95 25.44 -13.07 -6.90
N SER A 96 25.46 -13.39 -8.19
CA SER A 96 25.04 -12.45 -9.25
C SER A 96 23.60 -11.98 -9.10
N THR A 97 22.70 -12.81 -8.56
CA THR A 97 21.31 -12.42 -8.27
C THR A 97 21.24 -11.42 -7.11
N VAL A 98 22.07 -11.64 -6.07
CA VAL A 98 22.20 -10.70 -4.94
C VAL A 98 22.80 -9.38 -5.40
N ASP A 99 23.86 -9.43 -6.23
CA ASP A 99 24.49 -8.24 -6.79
C ASP A 99 23.51 -7.42 -7.62
N SER A 100 22.71 -8.08 -8.46
CA SER A 100 21.67 -7.42 -9.25
C SER A 100 20.60 -6.76 -8.37
N ALA A 101 20.18 -7.41 -7.30
CA ALA A 101 19.21 -6.86 -6.38
C ALA A 101 19.75 -5.61 -5.65
N ILE A 102 21.02 -5.62 -5.25
CA ILE A 102 21.67 -4.47 -4.63
C ILE A 102 21.84 -3.34 -5.65
N MET A 103 22.23 -3.64 -6.88
CA MET A 103 22.35 -2.64 -7.94
C MET A 103 21.01 -1.97 -8.22
N ASN A 104 19.92 -2.74 -8.33
CA ASN A 104 18.57 -2.19 -8.48
C ASN A 104 18.18 -1.30 -7.30
N LEU A 105 18.54 -1.67 -6.05
CA LEU A 105 18.32 -0.83 -4.87
C LEU A 105 19.05 0.52 -5.01
N ARG A 106 20.33 0.49 -5.43
CA ARG A 106 21.13 1.69 -5.66
C ARG A 106 20.51 2.58 -6.73
N GLU A 107 20.07 2.00 -7.85
CA GLU A 107 19.41 2.72 -8.95
C GLU A 107 18.09 3.37 -8.50
N GLN A 108 17.23 2.63 -7.78
CA GLN A 108 15.92 3.13 -7.32
C GLN A 108 16.02 4.28 -6.31
N ASN A 109 17.15 4.39 -5.60
CA ASN A 109 17.41 5.42 -4.60
C ASN A 109 18.43 6.47 -5.05
N ASP A 110 18.83 6.49 -6.33
CA ASP A 110 19.83 7.41 -6.89
C ASP A 110 21.20 7.32 -6.18
N LEU A 111 21.57 6.10 -5.69
CA LEU A 111 22.81 5.82 -4.96
C LEU A 111 23.85 5.08 -5.81
N LEU A 112 23.97 5.43 -7.10
CA LEU A 112 24.96 4.81 -7.99
C LEU A 112 26.39 5.27 -7.70
N ASP A 113 26.56 6.45 -7.12
CA ASP A 113 27.83 6.93 -6.62
C ASP A 113 28.25 6.15 -5.37
N ASP A 114 29.52 5.73 -5.31
CA ASP A 114 30.00 4.87 -4.22
C ASP A 114 30.12 5.62 -2.89
N GLU A 115 30.45 6.92 -2.90
CA GLU A 115 30.53 7.73 -1.68
C GLU A 115 29.13 7.95 -1.07
N ALA A 116 28.13 8.28 -1.92
CA ALA A 116 26.74 8.40 -1.49
C ALA A 116 26.17 7.07 -0.98
N TRP A 117 26.56 5.96 -1.60
CA TRP A 117 26.20 4.62 -1.15
C TRP A 117 26.77 4.28 0.23
N ASP A 118 28.05 4.52 0.45
CA ASP A 118 28.72 4.25 1.71
C ASP A 118 28.14 5.12 2.84
N GLU A 119 27.85 6.41 2.58
CA GLU A 119 27.20 7.31 3.52
C GLU A 119 25.76 6.85 3.88
N ALA A 120 25.00 6.37 2.90
CA ALA A 120 23.66 5.82 3.12
C ALA A 120 23.71 4.56 4.00
N LEU A 121 24.68 3.67 3.78
CA LEU A 121 24.88 2.48 4.61
C LEU A 121 25.28 2.85 6.04
N GLU A 122 26.22 3.76 6.21
CA GLU A 122 26.67 4.24 7.53
C GLU A 122 25.50 4.87 8.29
N SER A 123 24.70 5.71 7.63
CA SER A 123 23.53 6.36 8.25
C SER A 123 22.47 5.35 8.68
N SER A 124 22.31 4.24 7.95
CA SER A 124 21.39 3.14 8.29
C SER A 124 21.94 2.21 9.37
N GLY A 125 23.24 2.32 9.72
CA GLY A 125 23.93 1.42 10.64
C GLY A 125 24.08 -0.01 10.09
N MET A 126 24.02 -0.22 8.78
CA MET A 126 24.04 -1.54 8.14
C MET A 126 25.35 -1.71 7.33
N SER A 127 26.03 -2.85 7.46
CA SER A 127 27.18 -3.17 6.60
C SER A 127 26.71 -3.72 5.25
N VAL A 128 27.56 -3.64 4.24
CA VAL A 128 27.33 -4.24 2.92
C VAL A 128 27.04 -5.74 3.04
N GLU A 129 27.78 -6.43 3.91
CA GLU A 129 27.63 -7.88 4.12
C GLU A 129 26.27 -8.20 4.75
N ALA A 130 25.83 -7.43 5.75
CA ALA A 130 24.52 -7.59 6.38
C ALA A 130 23.37 -7.34 5.38
N LEU A 131 23.54 -6.33 4.52
CA LEU A 131 22.59 -6.04 3.46
C LEU A 131 22.53 -7.19 2.43
N ARG A 132 23.70 -7.70 2.00
CA ARG A 132 23.79 -8.84 1.09
C ARG A 132 23.10 -10.08 1.66
N GLU A 133 23.34 -10.38 2.92
CA GLU A 133 22.71 -11.52 3.59
C GLU A 133 21.19 -11.36 3.71
N ARG A 134 20.71 -10.15 4.01
CA ARG A 134 19.29 -9.83 4.03
C ARG A 134 18.64 -10.06 2.65
N TYR A 135 19.26 -9.59 1.57
CA TYR A 135 18.77 -9.83 0.21
C TYR A 135 18.84 -11.30 -0.19
N ARG A 136 19.94 -11.98 0.11
CA ARG A 136 20.08 -13.42 -0.15
C ARG A 136 18.97 -14.21 0.53
N ARG A 137 18.71 -13.93 1.81
CA ARG A 137 17.62 -14.56 2.57
C ARG A 137 16.26 -14.27 1.94
N SER A 138 15.96 -13.03 1.64
CA SER A 138 14.67 -12.64 1.02
C SER A 138 14.46 -13.32 -0.33
N ILE A 139 15.50 -13.35 -1.19
CA ILE A 139 15.44 -14.01 -2.50
C ILE A 139 15.24 -15.53 -2.32
N LEU A 140 15.93 -16.14 -1.33
CA LEU A 140 15.81 -17.56 -1.05
C LEU A 140 14.38 -17.92 -0.62
N LEU A 141 13.79 -17.18 0.29
CA LEU A 141 12.40 -17.38 0.75
C LEU A 141 11.41 -17.29 -0.43
N THR A 142 11.52 -16.23 -1.23
CA THR A 142 10.67 -16.04 -2.42
C THR A 142 10.85 -17.17 -3.43
N ARG A 143 12.09 -17.58 -3.72
CA ARG A 143 12.40 -18.65 -4.65
C ARG A 143 11.88 -20.00 -4.16
N THR A 144 11.90 -20.24 -2.84
CA THR A 144 11.36 -21.47 -2.24
C THR A 144 9.88 -21.60 -2.52
N VAL A 145 9.12 -20.53 -2.25
CA VAL A 145 7.68 -20.51 -2.54
C VAL A 145 7.43 -20.68 -4.05
N GLN A 146 8.12 -19.92 -4.90
CA GLN A 146 7.95 -19.96 -6.36
C GLN A 146 8.29 -21.32 -6.99
N THR A 147 9.21 -22.07 -6.38
CA THR A 147 9.60 -23.40 -6.90
C THR A 147 8.54 -24.47 -6.58
N GLU A 148 7.86 -24.32 -5.46
CA GLU A 148 6.89 -25.31 -4.98
C GLU A 148 5.45 -25.03 -5.45
N ILE A 149 5.11 -23.74 -5.69
CA ILE A 149 3.79 -23.34 -6.13
C ILE A 149 3.77 -23.18 -7.65
N ARG A 150 2.78 -23.80 -8.26
CA ARG A 150 2.47 -23.58 -9.68
C ARG A 150 1.34 -22.58 -9.79
N PRO A 151 1.57 -21.42 -10.45
CA PRO A 151 0.50 -20.46 -10.65
C PRO A 151 -0.69 -21.12 -11.36
N THR A 152 -1.89 -20.93 -10.82
CA THR A 152 -3.12 -21.36 -11.50
C THR A 152 -3.36 -20.46 -12.71
N GLU A 153 -3.58 -21.06 -13.85
CA GLU A 153 -3.98 -20.33 -15.04
C GLU A 153 -5.42 -19.85 -14.89
N ILE A 154 -5.60 -18.52 -14.92
CA ILE A 154 -6.92 -17.90 -14.89
C ILE A 154 -7.46 -17.79 -16.31
N THR A 155 -8.59 -18.43 -16.55
CA THR A 155 -9.24 -18.45 -17.87
C THR A 155 -10.02 -17.16 -18.12
N GLU A 156 -10.23 -16.81 -19.40
CA GLU A 156 -11.08 -15.67 -19.79
C GLU A 156 -12.51 -15.79 -19.24
N GLU A 157 -13.05 -17.01 -19.18
CA GLU A 157 -14.39 -17.26 -18.64
C GLU A 157 -14.47 -16.90 -17.15
N GLU A 158 -13.47 -17.28 -16.35
CA GLU A 158 -13.40 -16.91 -14.93
C GLU A 158 -13.27 -15.39 -14.75
N VAL A 159 -12.50 -14.73 -15.63
CA VAL A 159 -12.36 -13.26 -15.62
C VAL A 159 -13.71 -12.61 -15.96
N ARG A 160 -14.44 -13.14 -16.94
CA ARG A 160 -15.76 -12.64 -17.34
C ARG A 160 -16.80 -12.81 -16.22
N ILE A 161 -16.79 -13.96 -15.55
CA ILE A 161 -17.65 -14.21 -14.40
C ILE A 161 -17.33 -13.18 -13.30
N ARG A 162 -16.06 -12.96 -13.00
CA ARG A 162 -15.62 -11.97 -12.00
C ARG A 162 -16.02 -10.54 -12.38
N TYR A 163 -15.94 -10.17 -13.64
CA TYR A 163 -16.42 -8.87 -14.13
C TYR A 163 -17.92 -8.70 -13.87
N GLU A 164 -18.74 -9.71 -14.17
CA GLU A 164 -20.18 -9.62 -13.92
C GLU A 164 -20.53 -9.60 -12.43
N GLU A 165 -19.78 -10.35 -11.58
CA GLU A 165 -19.93 -10.31 -10.11
C GLU A 165 -19.56 -8.94 -9.51
N GLU A 166 -18.54 -8.30 -10.05
CA GLU A 166 -17.99 -7.02 -9.58
C GLU A 166 -18.44 -5.85 -10.47
N LYS A 167 -19.47 -5.98 -11.25
CA LYS A 167 -19.91 -5.04 -12.29
C LYS A 167 -20.10 -3.62 -11.76
N ASP A 168 -20.60 -3.49 -10.53
CA ASP A 168 -20.80 -2.19 -9.88
C ASP A 168 -19.49 -1.40 -9.69
N LEU A 169 -18.33 -2.07 -9.60
CA LEU A 169 -17.03 -1.41 -9.52
C LEU A 169 -16.62 -0.73 -10.83
N TYR A 170 -17.23 -1.14 -11.94
CA TYR A 170 -16.95 -0.65 -13.29
C TYR A 170 -18.01 0.31 -13.79
N LYS A 171 -18.90 0.76 -12.90
CA LYS A 171 -19.97 1.69 -13.26
C LYS A 171 -19.41 3.05 -13.64
N LEU A 172 -19.78 3.54 -14.81
CA LEU A 172 -19.49 4.88 -15.30
C LEU A 172 -20.71 5.77 -15.01
N PRO A 173 -20.53 6.90 -14.31
CA PRO A 173 -21.66 7.81 -14.06
C PRO A 173 -22.13 8.46 -15.35
N ALA A 174 -23.39 8.81 -15.40
CA ALA A 174 -23.92 9.66 -16.45
C ALA A 174 -23.20 11.02 -16.43
N LYS A 175 -22.80 11.48 -17.62
CA LYS A 175 -22.11 12.77 -17.83
C LYS A 175 -22.90 13.67 -18.79
N ILE A 176 -22.63 14.95 -18.71
CA ILE A 176 -23.11 15.96 -19.64
C ILE A 176 -21.93 16.80 -20.11
N SER A 177 -21.77 16.91 -21.43
CA SER A 177 -20.75 17.74 -22.06
C SER A 177 -21.32 19.17 -22.24
N LEU A 178 -20.63 20.14 -21.70
CA LEU A 178 -21.09 21.52 -21.66
C LEU A 178 -20.08 22.47 -22.28
N GLU A 179 -20.62 23.50 -22.92
CA GLU A 179 -19.91 24.71 -23.31
C GLU A 179 -20.55 25.92 -22.63
N GLN A 180 -19.75 26.94 -22.35
CA GLN A 180 -20.19 28.17 -21.70
C GLN A 180 -19.85 29.36 -22.55
N LEU A 181 -20.79 30.34 -22.61
CA LEU A 181 -20.52 31.69 -23.09
C LEU A 181 -20.76 32.65 -21.93
N PHE A 182 -19.86 33.62 -21.78
CA PHE A 182 -19.99 34.62 -20.73
C PHE A 182 -20.02 36.03 -21.37
N PHE A 183 -21.09 36.79 -21.10
CA PHE A 183 -21.31 38.14 -21.55
C PHE A 183 -21.04 39.07 -20.37
N PRO A 184 -19.87 39.74 -20.32
CA PRO A 184 -19.53 40.58 -19.18
C PRO A 184 -20.37 41.85 -19.14
N VAL A 185 -20.87 42.23 -17.96
CA VAL A 185 -21.44 43.53 -17.68
C VAL A 185 -20.36 44.42 -17.06
N VAL A 186 -19.99 45.51 -17.75
CA VAL A 186 -18.94 46.45 -17.29
C VAL A 186 -19.57 47.75 -16.93
N ASP A 187 -19.06 48.42 -15.88
CA ASP A 187 -19.51 49.73 -15.44
C ASP A 187 -19.41 50.77 -16.59
N GLY A 188 -20.54 51.40 -16.92
CA GLY A 188 -20.63 52.36 -18.01
C GLY A 188 -20.78 51.79 -19.42
N GLY A 189 -20.91 50.43 -19.52
CA GLY A 189 -21.23 49.69 -20.76
C GLY A 189 -22.70 49.30 -20.86
N ALA A 190 -22.97 48.24 -21.62
CA ALA A 190 -24.30 47.63 -21.72
C ALA A 190 -24.74 47.07 -20.37
N ASP A 191 -26.02 47.22 -20.02
CA ASP A 191 -26.58 46.72 -18.80
C ASP A 191 -26.92 45.20 -18.90
N GLU A 192 -27.26 44.59 -17.78
CA GLU A 192 -27.60 43.16 -17.70
C GLU A 192 -28.78 42.80 -18.64
N GLU A 193 -29.76 43.67 -18.75
CA GLU A 193 -30.95 43.47 -19.59
C GLU A 193 -30.60 43.46 -21.08
N GLU A 194 -29.65 44.30 -21.47
CA GLU A 194 -29.10 44.31 -22.84
C GLU A 194 -28.28 43.05 -23.13
N MET A 195 -27.44 42.59 -22.19
CA MET A 195 -26.68 41.34 -22.35
C MET A 195 -27.61 40.12 -22.40
N LEU A 196 -28.68 40.08 -21.64
CA LEU A 196 -29.71 39.05 -21.74
C LEU A 196 -30.37 39.03 -23.13
N ARG A 197 -30.65 40.24 -23.72
CA ARG A 197 -31.21 40.32 -25.09
C ARG A 197 -30.22 39.82 -26.14
N VAL A 198 -28.94 40.19 -26.03
CA VAL A 198 -27.88 39.73 -26.92
C VAL A 198 -27.71 38.19 -26.84
N ALA A 199 -27.67 37.66 -25.63
CA ALA A 199 -27.56 36.23 -25.38
C ALA A 199 -28.74 35.44 -25.98
N ARG A 200 -29.99 35.88 -25.75
CA ARG A 200 -31.19 35.26 -26.37
C ARG A 200 -31.15 35.33 -27.89
N GLY A 201 -30.73 36.47 -28.47
CA GLY A 201 -30.60 36.62 -29.89
C GLY A 201 -29.56 35.67 -30.51
N LEU A 202 -28.44 35.45 -29.82
CA LEU A 202 -27.43 34.47 -30.22
C LEU A 202 -28.04 33.04 -30.18
N ILE A 203 -28.68 32.67 -29.08
CA ILE A 203 -29.33 31.35 -28.91
C ILE A 203 -30.32 31.14 -30.07
N GLN A 204 -31.15 32.10 -30.38
CA GLN A 204 -32.14 31.98 -31.44
C GLN A 204 -31.48 31.72 -32.81
N ARG A 205 -30.44 32.50 -33.17
CA ARG A 205 -29.75 32.31 -34.47
C ARG A 205 -29.04 30.96 -34.56
N VAL A 206 -28.41 30.50 -33.45
CA VAL A 206 -27.81 29.17 -33.40
C VAL A 206 -28.87 28.08 -33.53
N SER A 207 -30.03 28.22 -32.88
CA SER A 207 -31.16 27.29 -32.98
C SER A 207 -31.76 27.27 -34.39
N GLU A 208 -31.60 28.36 -35.17
CA GLU A 208 -32.01 28.46 -36.58
C GLU A 208 -30.94 27.91 -37.56
N GLY A 209 -29.77 27.45 -37.03
CA GLY A 209 -28.74 26.77 -37.80
C GLY A 209 -27.45 27.56 -38.00
N SER A 210 -27.27 28.73 -37.37
CA SER A 210 -26.00 29.44 -37.38
C SER A 210 -24.94 28.68 -36.57
N ASP A 211 -23.66 28.87 -36.93
CA ASP A 211 -22.54 28.32 -36.19
C ASP A 211 -22.32 29.05 -34.87
N LEU A 212 -22.27 28.29 -33.74
CA LEU A 212 -22.12 28.82 -32.39
C LEU A 212 -20.87 29.70 -32.24
N ARG A 213 -19.72 29.22 -32.72
CA ARG A 213 -18.43 29.94 -32.58
C ARG A 213 -18.39 31.21 -33.40
N ALA A 214 -19.01 31.19 -34.59
CA ALA A 214 -19.14 32.39 -35.42
C ALA A 214 -20.05 33.43 -34.75
N GLU A 215 -21.21 33.04 -34.21
CA GLU A 215 -22.14 33.91 -33.52
C GLU A 215 -21.54 34.46 -32.21
N ALA A 216 -20.81 33.66 -31.46
CA ALA A 216 -20.07 34.10 -30.28
C ALA A 216 -19.02 35.17 -30.61
N THR A 217 -18.27 34.98 -31.71
CA THR A 217 -17.28 35.95 -32.19
C THR A 217 -17.96 37.26 -32.59
N LEU A 218 -19.08 37.22 -33.30
CA LEU A 218 -19.86 38.41 -33.65
C LEU A 218 -20.40 39.15 -32.42
N ALA A 219 -20.73 38.41 -31.34
CA ALA A 219 -21.17 38.98 -30.09
C ALA A 219 -20.01 39.44 -29.17
N GLY A 220 -18.74 39.25 -29.60
CA GLY A 220 -17.57 39.66 -28.84
C GLY A 220 -17.25 38.75 -27.64
N VAL A 221 -17.78 37.53 -27.61
CA VAL A 221 -17.57 36.52 -26.54
C VAL A 221 -16.90 35.27 -27.11
N GLN A 222 -16.37 34.46 -26.22
CA GLN A 222 -15.75 33.18 -26.59
C GLN A 222 -16.55 32.00 -26.04
N VAL A 223 -16.57 30.90 -26.79
CA VAL A 223 -17.09 29.62 -26.33
C VAL A 223 -16.01 28.95 -25.50
N GLN A 224 -16.29 28.71 -24.24
CA GLN A 224 -15.45 27.96 -23.32
C GLN A 224 -15.96 26.55 -23.19
N GLU A 225 -15.15 25.57 -23.55
CA GLU A 225 -15.44 24.16 -23.35
C GLU A 225 -15.26 23.79 -21.86
N LEU A 226 -16.31 23.30 -21.23
CA LEU A 226 -16.27 22.78 -19.85
C LEU A 226 -16.00 21.27 -19.79
N GLY A 227 -16.12 20.60 -20.94
CA GLY A 227 -15.94 19.16 -21.08
C GLY A 227 -17.11 18.34 -20.52
N ALA A 228 -16.87 17.02 -20.38
CA ALA A 228 -17.87 16.08 -19.88
C ALA A 228 -17.82 16.01 -18.34
N ILE A 229 -18.84 16.51 -17.69
CA ILE A 229 -18.98 16.60 -16.23
C ILE A 229 -19.96 15.54 -15.75
N PRO A 230 -19.64 14.74 -14.70
CA PRO A 230 -20.61 13.85 -14.10
C PRO A 230 -21.84 14.62 -13.61
N LEU A 231 -23.04 14.12 -13.89
CA LEU A 231 -24.29 14.79 -13.45
C LEU A 231 -24.36 14.98 -11.94
N ALA A 232 -23.73 14.08 -11.17
CA ALA A 232 -23.65 14.18 -9.71
C ALA A 232 -22.80 15.37 -9.24
N ASP A 233 -21.81 15.80 -10.01
CA ASP A 233 -20.88 16.88 -9.68
C ASP A 233 -21.41 18.28 -10.05
N LEU A 234 -22.52 18.33 -10.83
CA LEU A 234 -23.19 19.60 -11.14
C LEU A 234 -23.87 20.16 -9.89
N ARG A 235 -23.73 21.47 -9.72
CA ARG A 235 -24.54 22.20 -8.72
C ARG A 235 -26.04 21.97 -8.98
N SER A 236 -26.82 21.91 -7.92
CA SER A 236 -28.27 21.60 -7.99
C SER A 236 -29.03 22.55 -8.92
N ASP A 237 -28.75 23.86 -8.82
CA ASP A 237 -29.39 24.90 -9.64
C ASP A 237 -29.10 24.69 -11.14
N LEU A 238 -27.86 24.38 -11.49
CA LEU A 238 -27.47 24.11 -12.89
C LEU A 238 -28.05 22.79 -13.39
N ARG A 239 -28.09 21.75 -12.54
CA ARG A 239 -28.68 20.46 -12.89
C ARG A 239 -30.18 20.59 -13.20
N GLU A 240 -30.91 21.36 -12.40
CA GLU A 240 -32.33 21.66 -12.63
C GLU A 240 -32.52 22.45 -13.93
N ALA A 241 -31.72 23.50 -14.15
CA ALA A 241 -31.81 24.32 -15.35
C ALA A 241 -31.49 23.54 -16.65
N LEU A 242 -30.68 22.47 -16.56
CA LEU A 242 -30.30 21.64 -17.70
C LEU A 242 -31.18 20.40 -17.89
N ALA A 243 -32.09 20.08 -16.93
CA ALA A 243 -32.84 18.82 -16.93
C ALA A 243 -33.66 18.61 -18.23
N ASP A 244 -34.31 19.65 -18.72
CA ASP A 244 -35.17 19.62 -19.87
C ASP A 244 -34.54 20.17 -21.16
N VAL A 245 -33.27 20.59 -21.11
CA VAL A 245 -32.54 21.09 -22.26
C VAL A 245 -32.11 19.93 -23.15
N PRO A 246 -32.48 19.85 -24.43
CA PRO A 246 -32.06 18.78 -25.34
C PRO A 246 -30.56 18.89 -25.66
N ASP A 247 -29.99 17.81 -26.19
CA ASP A 247 -28.64 17.83 -26.73
C ASP A 247 -28.57 18.81 -27.90
N GLY A 248 -27.51 19.62 -27.98
CA GLY A 248 -27.39 20.76 -28.88
C GLY A 248 -28.22 22.00 -28.47
N GLY A 249 -28.90 21.95 -27.31
CA GLY A 249 -29.73 23.04 -26.81
C GLY A 249 -29.01 23.93 -25.79
N PHE A 250 -29.68 25.02 -25.43
CA PHE A 250 -29.18 26.01 -24.46
C PHE A 250 -30.09 26.09 -23.25
N ALA A 251 -29.49 26.27 -22.07
CA ALA A 251 -30.23 26.74 -20.91
C ALA A 251 -30.63 28.22 -21.09
N ASP A 252 -31.67 28.66 -20.39
CA ASP A 252 -32.02 30.07 -20.33
C ASP A 252 -30.78 30.88 -19.82
N PRO A 253 -30.48 32.05 -20.45
CA PRO A 253 -29.42 32.89 -19.97
C PRO A 253 -29.59 33.27 -18.50
N MET A 254 -28.54 33.07 -17.72
CA MET A 254 -28.53 33.31 -16.27
C MET A 254 -27.72 34.54 -15.90
N ALA A 255 -28.32 35.45 -15.15
CA ALA A 255 -27.58 36.58 -14.58
C ALA A 255 -26.65 36.11 -13.47
N THR A 256 -25.43 36.61 -13.46
CA THR A 256 -24.39 36.31 -12.45
C THR A 256 -23.77 37.65 -11.98
N ALA A 257 -22.96 37.59 -10.91
CA ALA A 257 -22.34 38.79 -10.31
C ALA A 257 -21.48 39.65 -11.28
N GLY A 258 -21.05 39.09 -12.43
CA GLY A 258 -20.18 39.80 -13.39
C GLY A 258 -20.74 39.89 -14.81
N GLY A 259 -21.95 39.40 -15.05
CA GLY A 259 -22.55 39.38 -16.38
C GLY A 259 -23.57 38.29 -16.58
N VAL A 260 -23.82 37.93 -17.82
CA VAL A 260 -24.78 36.88 -18.21
C VAL A 260 -24.04 35.64 -18.68
N GLN A 261 -24.39 34.52 -18.12
CA GLN A 261 -23.90 33.18 -18.48
C GLN A 261 -24.92 32.45 -19.34
N VAL A 262 -24.46 31.84 -20.41
CA VAL A 262 -25.21 30.91 -21.26
C VAL A 262 -24.52 29.57 -21.25
N ILE A 263 -25.26 28.51 -20.97
CA ILE A 263 -24.77 27.12 -21.02
C ILE A 263 -25.37 26.43 -22.21
N HIS A 264 -24.52 25.85 -23.03
CA HIS A 264 -24.86 25.00 -24.16
C HIS A 264 -24.64 23.55 -23.78
N VAL A 265 -25.63 22.70 -23.96
CA VAL A 265 -25.51 21.24 -23.80
C VAL A 265 -25.02 20.67 -25.13
N VAL A 266 -23.79 20.20 -25.15
CA VAL A 266 -23.23 19.58 -26.34
C VAL A 266 -23.80 18.17 -26.53
N ASP A 267 -23.70 17.35 -25.50
CA ASP A 267 -24.06 15.94 -25.53
C ASP A 267 -24.28 15.38 -24.12
N ARG A 268 -25.09 14.33 -23.99
CA ARG A 268 -25.28 13.54 -22.77
C ARG A 268 -24.76 12.12 -22.96
N ILE A 269 -23.86 11.74 -22.08
CA ILE A 269 -23.32 10.40 -22.00
C ILE A 269 -24.12 9.66 -20.92
N PRO A 270 -24.93 8.66 -21.25
CA PRO A 270 -25.70 7.90 -20.28
C PRO A 270 -24.78 7.14 -19.31
N GLU A 271 -25.31 6.78 -18.14
CA GLU A 271 -24.60 5.83 -17.28
C GLU A 271 -24.36 4.50 -18.00
N GLY A 272 -23.25 3.89 -17.68
CA GLY A 272 -22.84 2.63 -18.30
C GLY A 272 -21.86 1.87 -17.45
N TYR A 273 -21.13 0.98 -18.08
CA TYR A 273 -20.04 0.24 -17.47
C TYR A 273 -18.82 0.31 -18.36
N GLN A 274 -17.64 0.28 -17.76
CA GLN A 274 -16.42 0.09 -18.54
C GLN A 274 -16.53 -1.23 -19.33
N PRO A 275 -16.20 -1.24 -20.62
CA PRO A 275 -16.21 -2.46 -21.41
C PRO A 275 -15.30 -3.52 -20.82
N PHE A 276 -15.73 -4.80 -20.90
CA PHE A 276 -14.95 -5.93 -20.41
C PHE A 276 -13.51 -5.91 -20.93
N ASP A 277 -13.34 -5.68 -22.23
CA ASP A 277 -12.04 -5.70 -22.91
C ASP A 277 -11.05 -4.65 -22.37
N GLU A 278 -11.56 -3.55 -21.79
CA GLU A 278 -10.71 -2.51 -21.18
C GLU A 278 -10.21 -2.90 -19.79
N VAL A 279 -10.92 -3.78 -19.09
CA VAL A 279 -10.63 -4.14 -17.68
C VAL A 279 -10.19 -5.60 -17.52
N GLU A 280 -10.28 -6.41 -18.56
CA GLU A 280 -9.97 -7.84 -18.55
C GLU A 280 -8.59 -8.14 -17.94
N GLU A 281 -7.55 -7.51 -18.47
CA GLU A 281 -6.17 -7.72 -18.02
C GLU A 281 -5.95 -7.29 -16.55
N ASP A 282 -6.66 -6.26 -16.12
CA ASP A 282 -6.59 -5.81 -14.71
C ASP A 282 -7.26 -6.82 -13.78
N ILE A 283 -8.44 -7.30 -14.13
CA ILE A 283 -9.16 -8.33 -13.38
C ILE A 283 -8.32 -9.60 -13.31
N LYS A 284 -7.79 -10.07 -14.44
CA LYS A 284 -6.95 -11.26 -14.53
C LYS A 284 -5.71 -11.15 -13.64
N ARG A 285 -5.04 -10.01 -13.67
CA ARG A 285 -3.88 -9.73 -12.82
C ARG A 285 -4.23 -9.78 -11.33
N ARG A 286 -5.36 -9.16 -10.92
CA ARG A 286 -5.83 -9.20 -9.52
C ARG A 286 -6.23 -10.62 -9.09
N MET A 287 -6.91 -11.37 -9.93
CA MET A 287 -7.28 -12.76 -9.66
C MET A 287 -6.03 -13.64 -9.53
N SER A 288 -5.06 -13.51 -10.44
CA SER A 288 -3.79 -14.26 -10.39
C SER A 288 -2.99 -13.94 -9.12
N ALA A 289 -2.89 -12.67 -8.74
CA ALA A 289 -2.21 -12.26 -7.53
C ALA A 289 -2.88 -12.83 -6.26
N ARG A 290 -4.22 -12.79 -6.20
CA ARG A 290 -4.99 -13.36 -5.10
C ARG A 290 -4.83 -14.89 -5.03
N SER A 291 -4.92 -15.57 -6.17
CA SER A 291 -4.73 -17.02 -6.25
C SER A 291 -3.33 -17.43 -5.76
N TYR A 292 -2.30 -16.70 -6.22
CA TYR A 292 -0.93 -16.93 -5.78
C TYR A 292 -0.75 -16.70 -4.28
N GLN A 293 -1.35 -15.65 -3.73
CA GLN A 293 -1.31 -15.36 -2.29
C GLN A 293 -1.94 -16.50 -1.48
N THR A 294 -3.14 -16.96 -1.87
CA THR A 294 -3.84 -18.06 -1.19
C THR A 294 -3.01 -19.34 -1.25
N GLN A 295 -2.52 -19.72 -2.44
CA GLN A 295 -1.67 -20.91 -2.59
C GLN A 295 -0.38 -20.83 -1.76
N SER A 296 0.21 -19.62 -1.64
CA SER A 296 1.40 -19.40 -0.82
C SER A 296 1.11 -19.59 0.67
N GLN A 297 -0.04 -19.11 1.13
CA GLN A 297 -0.48 -19.30 2.52
C GLN A 297 -0.75 -20.77 2.82
N ASP A 298 -1.54 -21.44 1.98
CA ASP A 298 -1.87 -22.87 2.11
C ASP A 298 -0.60 -23.74 2.09
N PHE A 299 0.37 -23.39 1.24
CA PHE A 299 1.66 -24.08 1.17
C PHE A 299 2.45 -23.93 2.47
N VAL A 300 2.58 -22.73 3.01
CA VAL A 300 3.31 -22.49 4.27
C VAL A 300 2.60 -23.15 5.45
N GLU A 301 1.26 -23.10 5.48
CA GLU A 301 0.46 -23.79 6.50
C GLU A 301 0.66 -25.31 6.44
N GLY A 302 0.66 -25.91 5.25
CA GLY A 302 1.00 -27.31 5.06
C GLY A 302 2.42 -27.65 5.54
N LEU A 303 3.39 -26.77 5.32
CA LEU A 303 4.74 -26.97 5.83
C LEU A 303 4.83 -26.90 7.37
N ARG A 304 3.98 -26.11 8.05
CA ARG A 304 3.92 -26.09 9.52
C ARG A 304 3.53 -27.44 10.12
N GLU A 305 2.75 -28.25 9.40
CA GLU A 305 2.41 -29.62 9.80
C GLU A 305 3.55 -30.62 9.49
N GLU A 306 4.39 -30.34 8.49
CA GLU A 306 5.50 -31.20 8.07
C GLU A 306 6.74 -31.05 8.96
N TYR A 307 7.01 -29.84 9.45
CA TYR A 307 8.19 -29.53 10.27
C TYR A 307 7.89 -29.49 11.76
N LEU A 308 8.89 -29.89 12.58
CA LEU A 308 8.78 -29.82 14.05
C LEU A 308 8.95 -28.37 14.50
N VAL A 309 7.86 -27.73 14.91
CA VAL A 309 7.84 -26.38 15.47
C VAL A 309 7.61 -26.44 16.99
N GLU A 310 8.58 -26.00 17.77
CA GLU A 310 8.51 -25.91 19.23
C GLU A 310 8.52 -24.45 19.67
N ILE A 311 7.45 -23.98 20.31
CA ILE A 311 7.29 -22.58 20.76
C ILE A 311 7.29 -22.55 22.29
N ASP A 312 8.11 -21.68 22.91
CA ASP A 312 7.95 -21.33 24.32
C ASP A 312 6.76 -20.38 24.49
N GLN A 313 5.56 -20.97 24.61
CA GLN A 313 4.32 -20.23 24.72
C GLN A 313 4.31 -19.23 25.89
N LYS A 314 4.96 -19.60 27.01
CA LYS A 314 5.02 -18.72 28.19
C LYS A 314 5.81 -17.43 27.93
N GLN A 315 6.91 -17.57 27.21
CA GLN A 315 7.72 -16.41 26.83
C GLN A 315 7.01 -15.56 25.79
N LEU A 316 6.34 -16.17 24.84
CA LEU A 316 5.56 -15.47 23.83
C LEU A 316 4.42 -14.68 24.49
N ASP A 317 3.60 -15.33 25.31
CA ASP A 317 2.50 -14.69 26.03
C ASP A 317 3.00 -13.52 26.88
N PHE A 318 4.12 -13.70 27.61
CA PHE A 318 4.74 -12.63 28.39
C PHE A 318 5.14 -11.42 27.53
N ILE A 319 5.69 -11.65 26.32
CA ILE A 319 6.04 -10.56 25.40
C ILE A 319 4.79 -9.86 24.90
N LEU A 320 3.76 -10.62 24.49
CA LEU A 320 2.50 -10.08 23.97
C LEU A 320 1.78 -9.22 25.04
N ASP A 321 1.71 -9.70 26.27
CA ASP A 321 1.11 -8.95 27.38
C ASP A 321 1.92 -7.68 27.72
N MET A 322 3.24 -7.74 27.61
CA MET A 322 4.10 -6.60 27.86
C MET A 322 3.89 -5.50 26.81
N VAL A 323 3.79 -5.85 25.53
CA VAL A 323 3.62 -4.86 24.44
C VAL A 323 2.20 -4.28 24.41
N GLU A 324 1.18 -5.04 24.82
CA GLU A 324 -0.21 -4.56 24.91
C GLU A 324 -0.37 -3.45 25.97
N ASN A 325 0.48 -3.47 27.00
CA ASN A 325 0.44 -2.51 28.11
C ASN A 325 1.38 -1.30 27.91
N LEU A 326 2.03 -1.19 26.73
CA LEU A 326 2.82 -0.01 26.33
C LEU A 326 1.97 1.01 25.60
#